data_dbde7cc8ffa65c2a3968c3ce980ed44a
#
_entry.id   dbde7cc8ffa65c2a3968c3ce980ed44a
#
_cell.length_a   1.000
_cell.length_b   1.000
_cell.length_c   1.000
_cell.angle_alpha   90.00
_cell.angle_beta   90.00
_cell.angle_gamma   90.00
#
_symmetry.space_group_name_H-M   'P 1'
#
loop_
_entity.id
_entity.type
_entity.pdbx_description
1 polymer ?
#
loop_
_entity_poly.entity_id
_entity_poly.type
_entity_poly.pdbx_seq_one_letter_code
_entity_poly.pdbx_strand_id
1 'polypeptide(L)' 'MGSKGAGQVTIRGQVEAGVEAGCVLLKAEDGQAYLLVGGDRMLIAAGGRLEVVGEPQPGLMTTCQQGIPFQVAQARRI' A
#
# COMPACT_ATOMS: atom_id res chain seq x y z
N MET A 1 4.41 8.92 -23.57
CA MET A 1 4.39 8.73 -23.04
C MET A 1 3.94 8.38 -22.22
N GLY A 2 3.74 8.27 -22.15
CA GLY A 2 3.20 7.79 -21.27
C GLY A 2 3.48 7.84 -20.19
N SER A 3 3.36 8.06 -19.92
CA SER A 3 3.77 8.11 -18.92
C SER A 3 3.23 7.89 -17.81
N LYS A 4 3.08 7.14 -17.37
CA LYS A 4 2.77 6.88 -16.25
C LYS A 4 3.51 7.61 -15.37
N GLY A 5 3.23 7.97 -14.31
CA GLY A 5 4.01 8.76 -13.44
C GLY A 5 5.32 8.11 -13.15
N ALA A 6 6.38 8.88 -13.24
CA ALA A 6 7.65 8.41 -12.80
C ALA A 6 7.52 8.05 -11.34
N GLY A 7 8.09 6.98 -10.90
CA GLY A 7 8.02 6.56 -9.52
C GLY A 7 6.86 5.66 -9.18
N GLN A 8 5.92 5.48 -10.08
CA GLN A 8 4.84 4.52 -9.81
C GLN A 8 5.35 3.10 -9.95
N VAL A 9 4.98 2.28 -9.00
CA VAL A 9 5.36 0.88 -9.00
C VAL A 9 4.15 0.04 -8.65
N THR A 10 4.23 -1.25 -8.95
CA THR A 10 3.19 -2.21 -8.63
C THR A 10 3.71 -3.16 -7.57
N ILE A 11 2.96 -3.32 -6.49
CA ILE A 11 3.31 -4.29 -5.46
C ILE A 11 2.14 -5.26 -5.29
N ARG A 12 2.46 -6.47 -4.89
CA ARG A 12 1.46 -7.51 -4.64
C ARG A 12 1.75 -8.16 -3.32
N GLY A 13 0.72 -8.48 -2.59
CA GLY A 13 0.92 -9.15 -1.33
C GLY A 13 -0.34 -9.32 -0.54
N GLN A 14 -0.16 -9.59 0.74
CA GLN A 14 -1.22 -9.90 1.66
C GLN A 14 -1.49 -8.69 2.55
N VAL A 15 -2.77 -8.34 2.67
CA VAL A 15 -3.17 -7.25 3.55
C VAL A 15 -3.11 -7.73 5.00
N GLU A 16 -2.54 -6.91 5.86
CA GLU A 16 -2.46 -7.20 7.29
C GLU A 16 -2.81 -5.96 8.08
N ALA A 17 -3.45 -6.16 9.22
CA ALA A 17 -3.74 -5.05 10.12
C ALA A 17 -2.44 -4.56 10.75
N GLY A 18 -2.30 -3.25 10.85
CA GLY A 18 -1.17 -2.68 11.57
C GLY A 18 -1.39 -2.77 13.08
N VAL A 19 -0.35 -2.43 13.82
CA VAL A 19 -0.42 -2.40 15.27
C VAL A 19 -1.41 -1.34 15.74
N GLU A 20 -1.41 -0.20 15.06
CA GLU A 20 -2.28 0.90 15.45
C GLU A 20 -3.59 0.83 14.67
N ALA A 21 -4.66 1.26 15.33
CA ALA A 21 -5.97 1.25 14.72
C ALA A 21 -5.98 2.09 13.45
N GLY A 22 -6.61 1.57 12.41
CA GLY A 22 -6.72 2.29 11.14
C GLY A 22 -5.51 2.18 10.24
N CYS A 23 -4.46 1.52 10.69
CA CYS A 23 -3.25 1.34 9.89
C CYS A 23 -3.31 0.00 9.19
N VAL A 24 -3.16 0.01 7.87
CA VAL A 24 -3.24 -1.21 7.06
C VAL A 24 -1.94 -1.39 6.30
N LEU A 25 -1.39 -2.57 6.40
CA LEU A 25 -0.13 -2.91 5.75
C LEU A 25 -0.36 -3.89 4.62
N LEU A 26 0.52 -3.84 3.63
CA LEU A 26 0.61 -4.87 2.61
C LEU A 26 1.97 -5.54 2.77
N LYS A 27 1.94 -6.84 3.09
CA LYS A 27 3.16 -7.61 3.16
C LYS A 27 3.44 -8.07 1.75
N ALA A 28 4.37 -7.42 1.10
CA ALA A 28 4.60 -7.63 -0.32
C ALA A 28 5.45 -8.86 -0.57
N GLU A 29 5.37 -9.35 -1.80
CA GLU A 29 6.12 -10.54 -2.22
C GLU A 29 7.62 -10.30 -2.18
N ASP A 30 8.05 -9.04 -2.25
CA ASP A 30 9.46 -8.71 -2.17
C ASP A 30 10.01 -8.72 -0.75
N GLY A 31 9.18 -9.05 0.22
CA GLY A 31 9.59 -9.11 1.62
C GLY A 31 9.41 -7.82 2.38
N GLN A 32 9.02 -6.74 1.71
CA GLN A 32 8.80 -5.47 2.38
C GLN A 32 7.38 -5.35 2.87
N ALA A 33 7.20 -4.59 3.94
CA ALA A 33 5.88 -4.23 4.41
C ALA A 33 5.63 -2.77 4.01
N TYR A 34 4.51 -2.53 3.37
CA TYR A 34 4.14 -1.19 2.94
C TYR A 34 2.90 -0.73 3.71
N LEU A 35 2.93 0.53 4.15
CA LEU A 35 1.78 1.13 4.80
C LEU A 35 0.93 1.76 3.71
N LEU A 36 -0.28 1.25 3.51
CA LEU A 36 -1.14 1.73 2.43
C LEU A 36 -1.81 3.02 2.83
N VAL A 37 -1.62 4.06 2.03
CA VAL A 37 -2.18 5.39 2.28
C VAL A 37 -3.10 5.74 1.12
N GLY A 38 -4.34 6.05 1.43
CA GLY A 38 -5.33 6.36 0.41
C GLY A 38 -5.86 5.13 -0.28
N GLY A 39 -6.44 5.33 -1.45
CA GLY A 39 -6.98 4.24 -2.25
C GLY A 39 -8.38 3.85 -1.86
N ASP A 40 -8.82 2.70 -2.36
CA ASP A 40 -10.16 2.19 -2.11
C ASP A 40 -10.21 1.56 -0.73
N ARG A 41 -10.78 2.30 0.22
CA ARG A 41 -10.76 1.88 1.62
C ARG A 41 -11.54 0.60 1.85
N MET A 42 -12.63 0.41 1.14
CA MET A 42 -13.43 -0.79 1.33
C MET A 42 -12.73 -2.03 0.81
N LEU A 43 -12.09 -1.90 -0.34
CA LEU A 43 -11.33 -3.01 -0.90
C LEU A 43 -10.16 -3.37 0.01
N ILE A 44 -9.44 -2.36 0.47
CA ILE A 44 -8.29 -2.57 1.33
C ILE A 44 -8.71 -3.17 2.67
N ALA A 45 -9.79 -2.66 3.24
CA ALA A 45 -10.27 -3.15 4.54
C ALA A 45 -10.76 -4.58 4.48
N ALA A 46 -11.21 -5.04 3.31
CA ALA A 46 -11.67 -6.42 3.17
C ALA A 46 -10.53 -7.43 3.32
N GLY A 47 -9.32 -6.98 3.16
CA GLY A 47 -8.16 -7.85 3.34
C GLY A 47 -7.91 -8.76 2.17
N GLY A 48 -7.14 -9.82 2.41
CA GLY A 48 -6.80 -10.78 1.37
C GLY A 48 -5.59 -10.33 0.59
N ARG A 49 -5.48 -10.81 -0.63
CA ARG A 49 -4.34 -10.47 -1.48
C ARG A 49 -4.73 -9.38 -2.45
N LEU A 50 -3.84 -8.41 -2.57
CA LEU A 50 -4.08 -7.26 -3.45
C LEU A 50 -2.89 -7.01 -4.35
N GLU A 51 -3.18 -6.44 -5.52
CA GLU A 51 -2.18 -5.80 -6.35
C GLU A 51 -2.42 -4.30 -6.24
N VAL A 52 -1.39 -3.57 -5.87
CA VAL A 52 -1.51 -2.13 -5.60
C VAL A 52 -0.52 -1.38 -6.46
N VAL A 53 -1.01 -0.33 -7.11
CA VAL A 53 -0.18 0.56 -7.92
C VAL A 53 -0.12 1.91 -7.22
N GLY A 54 1.07 2.45 -7.11
CA GLY A 54 1.25 3.75 -6.49
C GLY A 54 2.71 4.10 -6.33
N GLU A 55 3.00 4.89 -5.34
CA GLU A 55 4.36 5.37 -5.11
C GLU A 55 4.80 5.17 -3.68
N PRO A 56 5.98 4.58 -3.45
CA PRO A 56 6.54 4.58 -2.11
C PRO A 56 6.92 5.99 -1.71
N GLN A 57 6.63 6.36 -0.48
CA GLN A 57 6.95 7.68 0.03
C GLN A 57 7.56 7.56 1.41
N PRO A 58 8.81 7.09 1.50
CA PRO A 58 9.42 6.79 2.80
C PRO A 58 9.53 8.00 3.71
N GLY A 59 9.50 9.20 3.17
CA GLY A 59 9.56 10.39 4.00
C GLY A 59 8.22 10.93 4.45
N LEU A 60 7.12 10.24 4.09
CA LEU A 60 5.80 10.75 4.42
C LEU A 60 5.54 10.60 5.92
N MET A 61 5.07 11.69 6.52
CA MET A 61 4.72 11.68 7.93
C MET A 61 3.33 11.10 8.10
N THR A 62 3.22 10.06 8.90
CA THR A 62 1.92 9.46 9.22
C THR A 62 1.87 9.15 10.71
N THR A 63 0.67 8.90 11.21
CA THR A 63 0.51 8.45 12.58
C THR A 63 0.81 6.95 12.71
N CYS A 64 0.94 6.25 11.60
CA CYS A 64 1.24 4.83 11.61
C CYS A 64 2.75 4.66 11.53
N GLN A 65 3.31 3.99 12.50
CA GLN A 65 4.76 3.89 12.64
C GLN A 65 5.29 2.57 12.09
N GLN A 66 4.65 2.04 11.08
CA GLN A 66 5.04 0.75 10.53
C GLN A 66 5.10 0.79 9.02
N GLY A 67 6.08 0.10 8.47
CA GLY A 67 6.16 -0.11 7.02
C GLY A 67 6.59 1.14 6.29
N ILE A 68 6.78 0.98 4.99
CA ILE A 68 7.12 2.09 4.12
C ILE A 68 5.82 2.70 3.63
N PRO A 69 5.57 3.99 3.88
CA PRO A 69 4.35 4.61 3.36
C PRO A 69 4.29 4.47 1.85
N PHE A 70 3.12 4.10 1.36
CA PHE A 70 2.90 3.84 -0.06
C PHE A 70 1.59 4.52 -0.46
N GLN A 71 1.70 5.54 -1.29
CA GLN A 71 0.53 6.30 -1.73
C GLN A 71 -0.17 5.50 -2.81
N VAL A 72 -1.37 5.02 -2.51
CA VAL A 72 -2.10 4.13 -3.41
C VAL A 72 -2.78 4.94 -4.51
N ALA A 73 -2.50 4.60 -5.76
CA ALA A 73 -3.21 5.15 -6.90
C ALA A 73 -4.36 4.25 -7.28
N GLN A 74 -4.13 2.94 -7.28
CA GLN A 74 -5.23 2.01 -7.49
C GLN A 74 -4.87 0.66 -6.87
N ALA A 75 -5.90 -0.10 -6.55
CA ALA A 75 -5.74 -1.41 -5.94
C ALA A 75 -6.79 -2.34 -6.50
N ARG A 76 -6.44 -3.62 -6.60
CA ARG A 76 -7.41 -4.63 -6.99
C ARG A 76 -7.10 -5.94 -6.29
N ARG A 77 -8.14 -6.73 -6.13
CA ARG A 77 -8.00 -8.03 -5.51
C ARG A 77 -7.39 -9.02 -6.50
N ILE A 78 -6.54 -9.88 -6.03
CA ILE A 78 -5.94 -10.89 -6.89
C ILE A 78 -6.08 -12.27 -6.27
#